data_b403ac22289d9c45a66f08e97bf75f09
#
_entry.id   b403ac22289d9c45a66f08e97bf75f09
#
_cell.length_a   1.000
_cell.length_b   1.000
_cell.length_c   1.000
_cell.angle_alpha   90.00
_cell.angle_beta   90.00
_cell.angle_gamma   90.00
#
_symmetry.space_group_name_H-M   'P 1'
#
loop_
_entity.id
_entity.type
_entity.pdbx_description
1 polymer ?
#
loop_
_entity_poly.entity_id
_entity_poly.type
_entity_poly.pdbx_seq_one_letter_code
_entity_poly.pdbx_strand_id
1 'polypeptide(L)'
;MTSRVLKTVVFMGSARDISPPWGGSSRLGNGILAWVKTELAKRSAQLGDETITHEVTVFDPLDVFAPGGALAESGAELKTPHFFFKAGEAPAGMEAMAQTIKAADCFLIVTAEYNHSLPPALSSMMGHFGGSLYKFKPSGIITYSPSPYGGSRAAVALRPFLSELGCLSASKLGCFSMVGDIFNEDGSVKDESNRQLKQLPGVLEQVEWLAVAMLKQKEACGGCP
;
A
#
# COMPACT_ATOMS: atom_id res chain seq x y z
N MET A 1 -25.54 13.59 -8.57
CA MET A 1 -24.31 13.11 -7.92
C MET A 1 -23.60 12.22 -8.91
N THR A 2 -22.34 12.48 -9.20
CA THR A 2 -21.51 11.63 -10.05
C THR A 2 -20.78 10.61 -9.19
N SER A 3 -20.39 9.47 -9.77
CA SER A 3 -19.61 8.45 -9.07
C SER A 3 -18.21 8.39 -9.68
N ARG A 4 -17.19 8.35 -8.83
CA ARG A 4 -15.79 8.18 -9.23
C ARG A 4 -15.21 6.96 -8.53
N VAL A 5 -14.66 6.04 -9.30
CA VAL A 5 -13.95 4.87 -8.80
C VAL A 5 -12.44 5.17 -8.83
N LEU A 6 -11.79 5.15 -7.68
CA LEU A 6 -10.33 5.27 -7.58
C LEU A 6 -9.67 3.90 -7.73
N LYS A 7 -8.74 3.78 -8.66
CA LYS A 7 -7.86 2.62 -8.78
C LYS A 7 -6.80 2.68 -7.69
N THR A 8 -6.98 1.88 -6.65
CA THR A 8 -6.16 1.89 -5.44
C THR A 8 -5.26 0.67 -5.42
N VAL A 9 -3.95 0.89 -5.44
CA VAL A 9 -2.98 -0.18 -5.24
C VAL A 9 -2.53 -0.21 -3.79
N VAL A 10 -2.66 -1.39 -3.17
CA VAL A 10 -2.20 -1.66 -1.81
C VAL A 10 -0.91 -2.47 -1.87
N PHE A 11 0.18 -1.94 -1.31
CA PHE A 11 1.43 -2.66 -1.15
C PHE A 11 1.52 -3.24 0.25
N MET A 12 1.59 -4.56 0.35
CA MET A 12 1.87 -5.25 1.61
C MET A 12 3.38 -5.34 1.83
N GLY A 13 3.85 -4.96 3.01
CA GLY A 13 5.30 -4.86 3.25
C GLY A 13 5.96 -6.10 3.83
N SER A 14 5.23 -6.94 4.58
CA SER A 14 5.81 -8.10 5.24
C SER A 14 5.85 -9.33 4.32
N ALA A 15 7.01 -9.98 4.22
CA ALA A 15 7.16 -11.28 3.56
C ALA A 15 7.28 -12.46 4.56
N ARG A 16 6.99 -12.22 5.85
CA ARG A 16 7.09 -13.25 6.88
C ARG A 16 5.86 -14.17 6.81
N ASP A 17 6.04 -15.46 6.57
CA ASP A 17 4.97 -16.44 6.42
C ASP A 17 5.11 -17.69 7.31
N ILE A 18 6.10 -17.68 8.20
CA ILE A 18 6.35 -18.78 9.14
C ILE A 18 5.86 -18.42 10.54
N SER A 19 5.19 -19.37 11.18
CA SER A 19 4.85 -19.24 12.61
C SER A 19 6.12 -19.27 13.46
N PRO A 20 6.23 -18.37 14.44
CA PRO A 20 7.36 -18.39 15.35
C PRO A 20 7.35 -19.67 16.22
N PRO A 21 8.53 -20.21 16.64
CA PRO A 21 8.62 -21.43 17.42
C PRO A 21 7.88 -21.39 18.77
N TRP A 22 7.63 -20.20 19.28
CA TRP A 22 6.88 -19.98 20.54
C TRP A 22 5.36 -19.87 20.35
N GLY A 23 4.84 -20.16 19.15
CA GLY A 23 3.40 -20.07 18.82
C GLY A 23 2.96 -18.68 18.38
N GLY A 24 1.71 -18.59 17.91
CA GLY A 24 1.09 -17.38 17.42
C GLY A 24 0.84 -17.40 15.90
N SER A 25 0.27 -16.31 15.35
CA SER A 25 0.02 -16.18 13.93
C SER A 25 1.33 -16.10 13.14
N SER A 26 1.36 -16.78 12.00
CA SER A 26 2.50 -16.74 11.07
C SER A 26 2.79 -15.33 10.57
N ARG A 27 1.74 -14.53 10.32
CA ARG A 27 1.86 -13.20 9.73
C ARG A 27 0.77 -12.27 10.27
N LEU A 28 1.10 -11.48 11.28
CA LEU A 28 0.19 -10.48 11.86
C LEU A 28 -0.40 -9.51 10.82
N GLY A 29 0.31 -9.30 9.72
CA GLY A 29 -0.14 -8.48 8.61
C GLY A 29 -1.36 -9.01 7.87
N ASN A 30 -1.68 -10.31 7.95
CA ASN A 30 -2.85 -10.87 7.27
C ASN A 30 -4.14 -10.24 7.78
N GLY A 31 -4.32 -10.15 9.10
CA GLY A 31 -5.52 -9.58 9.70
C GLY A 31 -5.72 -8.10 9.34
N ILE A 32 -4.69 -7.27 9.50
CA ILE A 32 -4.83 -5.85 9.16
C ILE A 32 -5.01 -5.62 7.66
N LEU A 33 -4.36 -6.41 6.79
CA LEU A 33 -4.55 -6.31 5.34
C LEU A 33 -5.97 -6.72 4.95
N ALA A 34 -6.50 -7.81 5.51
CA ALA A 34 -7.87 -8.27 5.25
C ALA A 34 -8.89 -7.23 5.71
N TRP A 35 -8.69 -6.63 6.89
CA TRP A 35 -9.52 -5.55 7.39
C TRP A 35 -9.46 -4.31 6.48
N VAL A 36 -8.28 -3.85 6.08
CA VAL A 36 -8.13 -2.70 5.17
C VAL A 36 -8.85 -2.95 3.84
N LYS A 37 -8.73 -4.16 3.27
CA LYS A 37 -9.47 -4.54 2.04
C LYS A 37 -10.99 -4.45 2.24
N THR A 38 -11.47 -4.95 3.37
CA THR A 38 -12.91 -4.92 3.70
C THR A 38 -13.42 -3.49 3.86
N GLU A 39 -12.64 -2.63 4.54
CA GLU A 39 -13.01 -1.23 4.71
C GLU A 39 -13.00 -0.46 3.38
N LEU A 40 -12.03 -0.70 2.50
CA LEU A 40 -12.00 -0.12 1.15
C LEU A 40 -13.20 -0.58 0.30
N ALA A 41 -13.57 -1.86 0.39
CA ALA A 41 -14.71 -2.41 -0.37
C ALA A 41 -16.05 -1.80 0.07
N LYS A 42 -16.19 -1.45 1.35
CA LYS A 42 -17.38 -0.77 1.92
C LYS A 42 -17.33 0.74 1.75
N ARG A 43 -16.17 1.29 1.42
CA ARG A 43 -15.93 2.74 1.43
C ARG A 43 -16.77 3.45 0.37
N SER A 44 -17.52 4.45 0.82
CA SER A 44 -18.29 5.36 -0.03
C SER A 44 -18.18 6.76 0.59
N ALA A 45 -17.21 7.53 0.12
CA ALA A 45 -16.92 8.86 0.64
C ALA A 45 -17.57 9.94 -0.24
N GLN A 46 -18.08 11.01 0.40
CA GLN A 46 -18.61 12.16 -0.32
C GLN A 46 -17.57 13.27 -0.40
N LEU A 47 -17.18 13.66 -1.61
CA LEU A 47 -16.29 14.78 -1.87
C LEU A 47 -16.98 15.78 -2.82
N GLY A 48 -17.60 16.80 -2.26
CA GLY A 48 -18.47 17.70 -3.00
C GLY A 48 -19.70 16.98 -3.54
N ASP A 49 -19.89 16.98 -4.84
CA ASP A 49 -20.98 16.31 -5.55
C ASP A 49 -20.60 14.90 -6.09
N GLU A 50 -19.39 14.44 -5.80
CA GLU A 50 -18.91 13.12 -6.21
C GLU A 50 -18.96 12.11 -5.06
N THR A 51 -19.41 10.88 -5.37
CA THR A 51 -19.30 9.73 -4.50
C THR A 51 -18.05 8.95 -4.89
N ILE A 52 -17.13 8.75 -3.96
CA ILE A 52 -15.84 8.10 -4.18
C ILE A 52 -15.90 6.66 -3.66
N THR A 53 -15.51 5.71 -4.51
CA THR A 53 -15.35 4.28 -4.19
C THR A 53 -13.99 3.78 -4.67
N HIS A 54 -13.61 2.55 -4.34
CA HIS A 54 -12.29 1.99 -4.67
C HIS A 54 -12.39 0.70 -5.48
N GLU A 55 -11.57 0.60 -6.53
CA GLU A 55 -11.18 -0.64 -7.17
C GLU A 55 -9.78 -1.00 -6.64
N VAL A 56 -9.67 -2.12 -5.93
CA VAL A 56 -8.47 -2.44 -5.15
C VAL A 56 -7.65 -3.54 -5.79
N THR A 57 -6.38 -3.27 -6.06
CA THR A 57 -5.38 -4.29 -6.37
C THR A 57 -4.36 -4.38 -5.24
N VAL A 58 -4.03 -5.60 -4.80
CA VAL A 58 -3.03 -5.83 -3.75
C VAL A 58 -1.78 -6.45 -4.35
N PHE A 59 -0.63 -5.90 -4.01
CA PHE A 59 0.67 -6.53 -4.22
C PHE A 59 1.23 -7.01 -2.88
N ASP A 60 1.26 -8.32 -2.73
CA ASP A 60 1.80 -9.01 -1.58
C ASP A 60 3.15 -9.63 -1.96
N PRO A 61 4.25 -9.38 -1.21
CA PRO A 61 5.55 -9.95 -1.54
C PRO A 61 5.57 -11.48 -1.52
N LEU A 62 4.66 -12.14 -0.78
CA LEU A 62 4.54 -13.60 -0.81
C LEU A 62 4.07 -14.11 -2.17
N ASP A 63 3.24 -13.35 -2.88
CA ASP A 63 2.77 -13.69 -4.23
C ASP A 63 3.74 -13.16 -5.29
N VAL A 64 4.20 -11.91 -5.11
CA VAL A 64 5.01 -11.19 -6.11
C VAL A 64 6.38 -11.84 -6.33
N PHE A 65 7.02 -12.34 -5.25
CA PHE A 65 8.33 -13.00 -5.31
C PHE A 65 8.25 -14.53 -5.32
N ALA A 66 7.04 -15.11 -5.23
CA ALA A 66 6.87 -16.56 -5.32
C ALA A 66 7.19 -17.09 -6.72
N PRO A 67 7.48 -18.38 -6.89
CA PRO A 67 7.62 -19.00 -8.21
C PRO A 67 6.39 -18.70 -9.10
N GLY A 68 6.62 -18.12 -10.27
CA GLY A 68 5.54 -17.65 -11.15
C GLY A 68 4.96 -16.26 -10.82
N GLY A 69 5.39 -15.63 -9.74
CA GLY A 69 5.01 -14.25 -9.40
C GLY A 69 5.64 -13.20 -10.30
N ALA A 70 5.13 -11.98 -10.23
CA ALA A 70 5.51 -10.88 -11.12
C ALA A 70 7.01 -10.52 -11.09
N LEU A 71 7.67 -10.71 -9.96
CA LEU A 71 9.10 -10.43 -9.76
C LEU A 71 9.91 -11.68 -9.41
N ALA A 72 9.38 -12.88 -9.67
CA ALA A 72 10.04 -14.15 -9.31
C ALA A 72 11.44 -14.29 -9.95
N GLU A 73 11.59 -13.86 -11.19
CA GLU A 73 12.87 -13.95 -11.93
C GLU A 73 13.87 -12.88 -11.49
N SER A 74 13.39 -11.70 -11.07
CA SER A 74 14.26 -10.61 -10.59
C SER A 74 14.70 -10.83 -9.15
N GLY A 75 13.92 -11.60 -8.37
CA GLY A 75 14.15 -11.85 -6.95
C GLY A 75 14.07 -10.60 -6.07
N ALA A 76 14.18 -10.82 -4.76
CA ALA A 76 14.12 -9.74 -3.77
C ALA A 76 15.37 -8.84 -3.77
N GLU A 77 16.39 -9.17 -4.51
CA GLU A 77 17.68 -8.46 -4.52
C GLU A 77 17.73 -7.24 -5.43
N LEU A 78 16.65 -6.94 -6.14
CA LEU A 78 16.56 -5.79 -7.05
C LEU A 78 17.69 -5.75 -8.10
N LYS A 79 18.04 -6.90 -8.71
CA LYS A 79 19.14 -6.98 -9.67
C LYS A 79 18.82 -6.28 -10.99
N THR A 80 17.59 -6.44 -11.48
CA THR A 80 17.17 -5.92 -12.78
C THR A 80 15.81 -5.26 -12.67
N PRO A 81 15.76 -3.96 -12.30
CA PRO A 81 14.50 -3.23 -12.17
C PRO A 81 13.84 -3.01 -13.54
N HIS A 82 12.54 -2.84 -13.56
CA HIS A 82 11.71 -2.66 -14.75
C HIS A 82 12.25 -1.59 -15.71
N PHE A 83 12.74 -0.47 -15.18
CA PHE A 83 13.24 0.66 -15.98
C PHE A 83 14.60 0.41 -16.67
N PHE A 84 15.22 -0.75 -16.47
CA PHE A 84 16.41 -1.17 -17.22
C PHE A 84 16.06 -1.94 -18.51
N PHE A 85 14.82 -2.40 -18.63
CA PHE A 85 14.36 -3.07 -19.85
C PHE A 85 13.92 -2.03 -20.90
N LYS A 86 14.15 -2.35 -22.17
CA LYS A 86 13.51 -1.62 -23.26
C LYS A 86 12.02 -1.95 -23.31
N ALA A 87 11.27 -1.11 -23.99
CA ALA A 87 9.84 -1.33 -24.17
C ALA A 87 9.55 -2.72 -24.77
N GLY A 88 8.75 -3.52 -24.07
CA GLY A 88 8.38 -4.87 -24.49
C GLY A 88 9.39 -5.98 -24.14
N GLU A 89 10.52 -5.67 -23.51
CA GLU A 89 11.54 -6.67 -23.13
C GLU A 89 11.45 -7.10 -21.66
N ALA A 90 10.67 -6.40 -20.82
CA ALA A 90 10.48 -6.80 -19.44
C ALA A 90 9.67 -8.11 -19.34
N PRO A 91 9.94 -8.97 -18.33
CA PRO A 91 9.11 -10.14 -18.07
C PRO A 91 7.63 -9.77 -17.98
N ALA A 92 6.75 -10.60 -18.57
CA ALA A 92 5.32 -10.27 -18.70
C ALA A 92 4.63 -9.93 -17.36
N GLY A 93 4.96 -10.64 -16.29
CA GLY A 93 4.44 -10.37 -14.94
C GLY A 93 4.91 -9.03 -14.39
N MET A 94 6.20 -8.68 -14.60
CA MET A 94 6.76 -7.39 -14.20
C MET A 94 6.12 -6.25 -15.01
N GLU A 95 5.91 -6.41 -16.31
CA GLU A 95 5.25 -5.41 -17.15
C GLU A 95 3.79 -5.22 -16.71
N ALA A 96 3.04 -6.29 -16.45
CA ALA A 96 1.66 -6.19 -15.94
C ALA A 96 1.58 -5.44 -14.62
N MET A 97 2.52 -5.69 -13.71
CA MET A 97 2.62 -4.97 -12.44
C MET A 97 2.95 -3.47 -12.67
N ALA A 98 3.87 -3.17 -13.58
CA ALA A 98 4.21 -1.79 -13.96
C ALA A 98 3.00 -1.04 -14.52
N GLN A 99 2.21 -1.66 -15.40
CA GLN A 99 1.00 -1.07 -15.96
C GLN A 99 -0.08 -0.83 -14.88
N THR A 100 -0.22 -1.74 -13.92
CA THR A 100 -1.12 -1.56 -12.77
C THR A 100 -0.70 -0.38 -11.91
N ILE A 101 0.59 -0.25 -11.57
CA ILE A 101 1.13 0.90 -10.82
C ILE A 101 0.92 2.19 -11.62
N LYS A 102 1.16 2.18 -12.92
CA LYS A 102 0.97 3.33 -13.80
C LYS A 102 -0.50 3.78 -13.84
N ALA A 103 -1.42 2.84 -13.89
CA ALA A 103 -2.86 3.09 -13.97
C ALA A 103 -3.50 3.47 -12.62
N ALA A 104 -2.81 3.25 -11.50
CA ALA A 104 -3.31 3.58 -10.17
C ALA A 104 -3.54 5.08 -9.99
N ASP A 105 -4.57 5.44 -9.23
CA ASP A 105 -4.88 6.82 -8.84
C ASP A 105 -4.28 7.18 -7.47
N CYS A 106 -4.09 6.17 -6.61
CA CYS A 106 -3.48 6.32 -5.29
C CYS A 106 -2.88 5.00 -4.80
N PHE A 107 -2.06 5.11 -3.76
CA PHE A 107 -1.39 3.99 -3.11
C PHE A 107 -1.72 3.92 -1.62
N LEU A 108 -1.83 2.71 -1.07
CA LEU A 108 -1.81 2.45 0.37
C LEU A 108 -0.65 1.50 0.67
N ILE A 109 0.16 1.87 1.66
CA ILE A 109 1.27 1.04 2.12
C ILE A 109 0.87 0.44 3.45
N VAL A 110 0.64 -0.88 3.49
CA VAL A 110 0.32 -1.64 4.71
C VAL A 110 1.55 -2.43 5.12
N THR A 111 2.28 -1.99 6.15
CA THR A 111 3.58 -2.59 6.44
C THR A 111 3.91 -2.73 7.91
N ALA A 112 4.67 -3.76 8.24
CA ALA A 112 5.34 -3.91 9.52
C ALA A 112 6.53 -2.96 9.64
N GLU A 113 7.01 -2.79 10.87
CA GLU A 113 8.32 -2.22 11.17
C GLU A 113 9.33 -3.36 11.38
N TYR A 114 10.42 -3.38 10.60
CA TYR A 114 11.55 -4.28 10.79
C TYR A 114 12.79 -3.46 11.13
N ASN A 115 13.38 -3.74 12.29
CA ASN A 115 14.61 -3.07 12.74
C ASN A 115 14.53 -1.53 12.63
N HIS A 116 13.42 -0.94 13.09
CA HIS A 116 13.14 0.50 13.05
C HIS A 116 13.04 1.11 11.65
N SER A 117 12.84 0.29 10.61
CA SER A 117 12.78 0.73 9.21
C SER A 117 11.76 -0.08 8.40
N LEU A 118 11.80 0.09 7.08
CA LEU A 118 10.99 -0.64 6.12
C LEU A 118 11.40 -2.12 6.06
N PRO A 119 10.48 -3.05 5.86
CA PRO A 119 10.83 -4.41 5.47
C PRO A 119 11.57 -4.42 4.11
N PRO A 120 12.64 -5.22 3.97
CA PRO A 120 13.38 -5.33 2.69
C PRO A 120 12.50 -5.72 1.50
N ALA A 121 11.52 -6.58 1.72
CA ALA A 121 10.60 -7.01 0.66
C ALA A 121 9.76 -5.85 0.11
N LEU A 122 9.33 -4.89 0.95
CA LEU A 122 8.59 -3.72 0.52
C LEU A 122 9.46 -2.79 -0.33
N SER A 123 10.64 -2.44 0.17
CA SER A 123 11.56 -1.55 -0.54
C SER A 123 12.02 -2.15 -1.86
N SER A 124 12.28 -3.45 -1.90
CA SER A 124 12.60 -4.18 -3.13
C SER A 124 11.42 -4.16 -4.11
N MET A 125 10.23 -4.58 -3.67
CA MET A 125 9.04 -4.65 -4.52
C MET A 125 8.70 -3.33 -5.18
N MET A 126 8.69 -2.24 -4.42
CA MET A 126 8.42 -0.90 -4.95
C MET A 126 9.60 -0.36 -5.76
N GLY A 127 10.84 -0.62 -5.33
CA GLY A 127 12.06 -0.16 -5.99
C GLY A 127 12.34 -0.80 -7.36
N HIS A 128 11.68 -1.92 -7.69
CA HIS A 128 11.75 -2.48 -9.04
C HIS A 128 11.16 -1.55 -10.11
N PHE A 129 10.38 -0.56 -9.72
CA PHE A 129 9.67 0.34 -10.62
C PHE A 129 10.13 1.78 -10.46
N GLY A 130 10.35 2.47 -11.57
CA GLY A 130 10.82 3.85 -11.57
C GLY A 130 9.76 4.87 -11.14
N GLY A 131 10.21 6.01 -10.63
CA GLY A 131 9.36 7.09 -10.13
C GLY A 131 8.33 7.62 -11.14
N SER A 132 8.60 7.48 -12.44
CA SER A 132 7.64 7.86 -13.49
C SER A 132 6.29 7.14 -13.41
N LEU A 133 6.23 5.96 -12.76
CA LEU A 133 4.99 5.21 -12.56
C LEU A 133 4.22 5.66 -11.31
N TYR A 134 4.91 6.28 -10.34
CA TYR A 134 4.36 6.69 -9.05
C TYR A 134 4.03 8.19 -8.96
N LYS A 135 4.72 9.02 -9.77
CA LYS A 135 4.68 10.47 -9.61
C LYS A 135 3.27 11.05 -9.69
N PHE A 136 3.05 12.12 -8.93
CA PHE A 136 1.78 12.85 -8.83
C PHE A 136 0.59 12.04 -8.31
N LYS A 137 0.84 10.95 -7.57
CA LYS A 137 -0.21 10.16 -6.95
C LYS A 137 -0.07 10.19 -5.43
N PRO A 138 -1.17 10.33 -4.70
CA PRO A 138 -1.13 10.30 -3.25
C PRO A 138 -0.84 8.90 -2.72
N SER A 139 -0.20 8.85 -1.55
CA SER A 139 0.05 7.62 -0.82
C SER A 139 -0.37 7.75 0.65
N GLY A 140 -1.10 6.76 1.16
CA GLY A 140 -1.43 6.59 2.56
C GLY A 140 -0.50 5.57 3.21
N ILE A 141 -0.08 5.84 4.44
CA ILE A 141 0.84 4.98 5.20
C ILE A 141 0.09 4.37 6.38
N ILE A 142 0.07 3.04 6.42
CA ILE A 142 -0.54 2.21 7.45
C ILE A 142 0.53 1.25 7.94
N THR A 143 0.95 1.43 9.19
CA THR A 143 1.97 0.58 9.80
C THR A 143 1.41 -0.19 10.99
N TYR A 144 2.07 -1.28 11.33
CA TYR A 144 1.67 -2.11 12.45
C TYR A 144 2.88 -2.78 13.12
N SER A 145 2.70 -3.13 14.38
CA SER A 145 3.66 -3.97 15.11
C SER A 145 2.98 -4.76 16.22
N PRO A 146 3.61 -5.86 16.70
CA PRO A 146 3.18 -6.55 17.93
C PRO A 146 3.53 -5.76 19.20
N SER A 147 4.24 -4.65 19.08
CA SER A 147 4.72 -3.81 20.18
C SER A 147 3.88 -2.52 20.30
N PRO A 148 4.05 -1.74 21.41
CA PRO A 148 3.32 -0.49 21.60
C PRO A 148 3.62 0.60 20.58
N TYR A 149 4.65 0.46 19.77
CA TYR A 149 5.10 1.52 18.84
C TYR A 149 4.34 1.57 17.50
N GLY A 150 3.53 0.56 17.18
CA GLY A 150 2.66 0.57 15.99
C GLY A 150 3.38 0.70 14.65
N GLY A 151 4.69 0.49 14.60
CA GLY A 151 5.46 0.68 13.37
C GLY A 151 5.75 2.14 13.02
N SER A 152 5.68 3.06 13.98
CA SER A 152 5.80 4.50 13.73
C SER A 152 7.14 4.92 13.09
N ARG A 153 8.24 4.23 13.39
CA ARG A 153 9.56 4.51 12.79
C ARG A 153 9.61 4.11 11.32
N ALA A 154 8.98 2.99 10.97
CA ALA A 154 8.80 2.61 9.56
C ALA A 154 7.90 3.61 8.83
N ALA A 155 6.85 4.13 9.48
CA ALA A 155 6.00 5.16 8.91
C ALA A 155 6.77 6.45 8.58
N VAL A 156 7.69 6.87 9.47
CA VAL A 156 8.56 8.03 9.23
C VAL A 156 9.56 7.74 8.11
N ALA A 157 10.18 6.55 8.10
CA ALA A 157 11.15 6.16 7.07
C ALA A 157 10.51 6.02 5.67
N LEU A 158 9.21 5.69 5.61
CA LEU A 158 8.46 5.63 4.34
C LEU A 158 8.29 6.99 3.68
N ARG A 159 8.23 8.10 4.41
CA ARG A 159 8.01 9.43 3.82
C ARG A 159 9.08 9.81 2.79
N PRO A 160 10.38 9.83 3.11
CA PRO A 160 11.40 10.13 2.11
C PRO A 160 11.46 9.07 1.00
N PHE A 161 11.24 7.79 1.30
CA PHE A 161 11.21 6.72 0.29
C PHE A 161 10.08 6.94 -0.74
N LEU A 162 8.87 7.23 -0.29
CA LEU A 162 7.73 7.50 -1.17
C LEU A 162 7.89 8.83 -1.91
N SER A 163 8.48 9.83 -1.28
CA SER A 163 8.77 11.12 -1.90
C SER A 163 9.77 10.98 -3.05
N GLU A 164 10.83 10.17 -2.89
CA GLU A 164 11.79 9.88 -3.96
C GLU A 164 11.14 9.15 -5.14
N LEU A 165 10.17 8.27 -4.89
CA LEU A 165 9.36 7.65 -5.94
C LEU A 165 8.37 8.65 -6.59
N GLY A 166 8.23 9.87 -6.08
CA GLY A 166 7.33 10.89 -6.61
C GLY A 166 5.91 10.85 -6.05
N CYS A 167 5.65 10.02 -5.02
CA CYS A 167 4.36 9.99 -4.34
C CYS A 167 4.15 11.23 -3.46
N LEU A 168 2.89 11.63 -3.31
CA LEU A 168 2.45 12.66 -2.39
C LEU A 168 1.90 12.00 -1.12
N SER A 169 2.74 11.84 -0.09
CA SER A 169 2.31 11.18 1.14
C SER A 169 1.30 12.01 1.93
N ALA A 170 0.15 11.40 2.26
CA ALA A 170 -0.81 11.99 3.19
C ALA A 170 -0.16 12.29 4.54
N SER A 171 -0.56 13.39 5.19
CA SER A 171 0.03 13.78 6.47
C SER A 171 -0.40 12.89 7.62
N LYS A 172 -1.64 12.38 7.60
CA LYS A 172 -2.11 11.40 8.57
C LYS A 172 -1.46 10.03 8.36
N LEU A 173 -1.13 9.38 9.47
CA LEU A 173 -0.57 8.04 9.53
C LEU A 173 -1.55 7.11 10.27
N GLY A 174 -1.65 5.87 9.83
CA GLY A 174 -2.28 4.80 10.60
C GLY A 174 -1.18 3.93 11.24
N CYS A 175 -0.99 4.03 12.57
CA CYS A 175 0.03 3.26 13.27
C CYS A 175 -0.67 2.35 14.29
N PHE A 176 -0.76 1.04 13.97
CA PHE A 176 -1.50 0.06 14.77
C PHE A 176 -0.56 -0.68 15.73
N SER A 177 -0.59 -0.30 16.99
CA SER A 177 0.17 -0.98 18.07
C SER A 177 -0.56 -2.23 18.53
N MET A 178 0.20 -3.23 19.01
CA MET A 178 -0.36 -4.49 19.53
C MET A 178 -1.36 -5.11 18.54
N VAL A 179 -1.01 -5.14 17.26
CA VAL A 179 -1.94 -5.46 16.16
C VAL A 179 -2.61 -6.83 16.30
N GLY A 180 -1.94 -7.78 16.94
CA GLY A 180 -2.50 -9.09 17.25
C GLY A 180 -3.66 -9.07 18.25
N ASP A 181 -3.78 -8.00 19.05
CA ASP A 181 -4.91 -7.81 19.98
C ASP A 181 -6.10 -7.11 19.30
N ILE A 182 -5.91 -6.56 18.11
CA ILE A 182 -6.94 -5.80 17.37
C ILE A 182 -7.67 -6.70 16.35
N PHE A 183 -6.91 -7.46 15.56
CA PHE A 183 -7.45 -8.23 14.45
C PHE A 183 -7.26 -9.73 14.61
N ASN A 184 -8.26 -10.50 14.16
CA ASN A 184 -8.10 -11.90 13.82
C ASN A 184 -7.44 -12.03 12.43
N GLU A 185 -7.01 -13.22 12.07
CA GLU A 185 -6.30 -13.47 10.80
C GLU A 185 -7.17 -13.19 9.56
N ASP A 186 -8.48 -13.38 9.67
CA ASP A 186 -9.47 -13.11 8.62
C ASP A 186 -9.83 -11.61 8.49
N GLY A 187 -9.26 -10.75 9.33
CA GLY A 187 -9.51 -9.31 9.35
C GLY A 187 -10.70 -8.90 10.20
N SER A 188 -11.39 -9.83 10.86
CA SER A 188 -12.43 -9.47 11.83
C SER A 188 -11.81 -8.77 13.04
N VAL A 189 -12.50 -7.75 13.52
CA VAL A 189 -12.05 -6.93 14.66
C VAL A 189 -12.44 -7.62 15.97
N LYS A 190 -11.51 -7.69 16.92
CA LYS A 190 -11.74 -8.30 18.24
C LYS A 190 -12.55 -7.40 19.17
N ASP A 191 -12.41 -6.09 19.02
CA ASP A 191 -13.13 -5.06 19.80
C ASP A 191 -13.42 -3.85 18.92
N GLU A 192 -14.68 -3.70 18.50
CA GLU A 192 -15.17 -2.58 17.68
C GLU A 192 -15.03 -1.21 18.38
N SER A 193 -14.87 -1.17 19.69
CA SER A 193 -14.64 0.06 20.44
C SER A 193 -13.17 0.53 20.42
N ASN A 194 -12.26 -0.26 19.84
CA ASN A 194 -10.85 0.06 19.79
C ASN A 194 -10.59 1.36 19.01
N ARG A 195 -10.06 2.36 19.72
CA ARG A 195 -9.82 3.70 19.15
C ARG A 195 -8.86 3.71 17.97
N GLN A 196 -7.98 2.73 17.83
CA GLN A 196 -7.03 2.65 16.75
C GLN A 196 -7.73 2.45 15.39
N LEU A 197 -8.92 1.85 15.35
CA LEU A 197 -9.71 1.66 14.12
C LEU A 197 -10.04 2.99 13.44
N LYS A 198 -10.15 4.09 14.21
CA LYS A 198 -10.42 5.44 13.69
C LYS A 198 -9.26 6.06 12.90
N GLN A 199 -8.08 5.43 12.90
CA GLN A 199 -6.93 5.94 12.16
C GLN A 199 -7.11 5.75 10.65
N LEU A 200 -7.63 4.60 10.20
CA LEU A 200 -7.78 4.31 8.77
C LEU A 200 -8.71 5.30 8.05
N PRO A 201 -9.92 5.60 8.53
CA PRO A 201 -10.78 6.61 7.90
C PRO A 201 -10.07 7.94 7.67
N GLY A 202 -9.31 8.41 8.65
CA GLY A 202 -8.58 9.67 8.53
C GLY A 202 -7.44 9.65 7.51
N VAL A 203 -6.78 8.49 7.29
CA VAL A 203 -5.80 8.32 6.22
C VAL A 203 -6.51 8.31 4.86
N LEU A 204 -7.61 7.57 4.74
CA LEU A 204 -8.37 7.45 3.49
C LEU A 204 -8.93 8.81 3.06
N GLU A 205 -9.52 9.59 3.97
CA GLU A 205 -10.03 10.93 3.69
C GLU A 205 -8.99 11.81 2.99
N GLN A 206 -7.74 11.82 3.48
CA GLN A 206 -6.68 12.62 2.89
C GLN A 206 -6.22 12.05 1.54
N VAL A 207 -6.10 10.74 1.42
CA VAL A 207 -5.70 10.08 0.16
C VAL A 207 -6.75 10.32 -0.92
N GLU A 208 -8.02 10.14 -0.60
CA GLU A 208 -9.16 10.36 -1.51
C GLU A 208 -9.22 11.81 -1.98
N TRP A 209 -9.10 12.76 -1.03
CA TRP A 209 -9.13 14.19 -1.35
C TRP A 209 -7.98 14.57 -2.30
N LEU A 210 -6.76 14.12 -2.00
CA LEU A 210 -5.59 14.35 -2.84
C LEU A 210 -5.72 13.66 -4.21
N ALA A 211 -6.22 12.42 -4.26
CA ALA A 211 -6.40 11.69 -5.52
C ALA A 211 -7.38 12.42 -6.45
N VAL A 212 -8.53 12.83 -5.92
CA VAL A 212 -9.52 13.60 -6.69
C VAL A 212 -8.96 14.95 -7.16
N ALA A 213 -8.22 15.65 -6.29
CA ALA A 213 -7.57 16.92 -6.66
C ALA A 213 -6.55 16.74 -7.81
N MET A 214 -5.71 15.67 -7.71
CA MET A 214 -4.72 15.38 -8.76
C MET A 214 -5.38 14.94 -10.07
N LEU A 215 -6.45 14.15 -10.01
CA LEU A 215 -7.19 13.75 -11.21
C LEU A 215 -7.85 14.95 -11.90
N LYS A 216 -8.52 15.83 -11.15
CA LYS A 216 -9.12 17.05 -11.68
C LYS A 216 -8.06 17.98 -12.29
N GLN A 217 -6.91 18.14 -11.65
CA GLN A 217 -5.81 18.93 -12.20
C GLN A 217 -5.23 18.31 -13.48
N LYS A 218 -5.05 16.99 -13.50
CA LYS A 218 -4.61 16.24 -14.68
C LYS A 218 -5.59 16.40 -15.86
N GLU A 219 -6.88 16.28 -15.60
CA GLU A 219 -7.94 16.49 -16.58
C GLU A 219 -7.89 17.93 -17.14
N ALA A 220 -7.76 18.94 -16.27
CA ALA A 220 -7.70 20.35 -16.65
C ALA A 220 -6.46 20.72 -17.48
N CYS A 221 -5.31 20.05 -17.25
CA CYS A 221 -4.05 20.33 -17.95
C CYS A 221 -3.79 19.39 -19.14
N GLY A 222 -4.66 18.42 -19.41
CA GLY A 222 -4.46 17.43 -20.47
C GLY A 222 -3.37 16.40 -20.17
N GLY A 223 -2.96 16.24 -18.91
CA GLY A 223 -1.95 15.30 -18.45
C GLY A 223 -1.16 15.77 -17.22
N CYS A 224 -0.23 14.95 -16.76
CA CYS A 224 0.78 15.35 -15.78
C CYS A 224 2.02 15.90 -16.51
N PRO A 225 2.75 16.86 -15.91
CA PRO A 225 4.01 17.37 -16.48
C PRO A 225 5.11 16.30 -16.52
#